data_541888a516e596b714e71c9e9bfd6a98
#
_entry.id   541888a516e596b714e71c9e9bfd6a98
#
_cell.length_a   1.000
_cell.length_b   1.000
_cell.length_c   1.000
_cell.angle_alpha   90.00
_cell.angle_beta   90.00
_cell.angle_gamma   90.00
#
_symmetry.space_group_name_H-M   'P 1'
#
loop_
_entity.id
_entity.type
_entity.pdbx_description
1 polymer ?
#
loop_
_entity_poly.entity_id
_entity_poly.type
_entity_poly.pdbx_seq_one_letter_code
_entity_poly.pdbx_strand_id
1 'polypeptide(L)'
;GANKIYDTNKLLLTHSSLVNPRTVYEFDMDSQTKVMKKITAVKGFVEKNYETMQIQVTSRDGVTKIPVSIAYKKGKRQRQGPLLLEGYGSYGISNDPAFDRSVVPLLDRGVTIAVAHIRGGGELGRYWYEEQGKYLNKINTFNDFIDCGEYLCAIGWTSPETLAISGRSAGGLL
;
A
#
# COMPACT_ATOMS: atom_id res chain seq x y z
N GLY A 1 17.41 -5.32 7.03
CA GLY A 1 18.46 -5.95 7.82
C GLY A 1 19.25 -4.88 8.55
N ALA A 2 19.71 -5.21 9.76
CA ALA A 2 20.48 -4.25 10.53
C ALA A 2 21.89 -4.10 9.94
N ASN A 3 22.29 -2.86 9.68
CA ASN A 3 23.67 -2.51 9.37
C ASN A 3 24.47 -2.60 10.68
N LYS A 4 25.26 -3.66 10.85
CA LYS A 4 25.94 -3.99 12.11
C LYS A 4 27.34 -3.40 12.25
N ILE A 5 27.92 -2.92 11.15
CA ILE A 5 29.26 -2.35 11.12
C ILE A 5 29.12 -0.83 11.16
N TYR A 6 29.68 -0.20 12.19
CA TYR A 6 29.61 1.25 12.35
C TYR A 6 30.57 1.98 11.41
N ASP A 7 31.82 1.53 11.38
CA ASP A 7 32.86 2.12 10.52
C ASP A 7 32.81 1.50 9.11
N THR A 8 31.89 2.02 8.32
CA THR A 8 31.66 1.59 6.94
C THR A 8 31.06 2.71 6.11
N ASN A 9 31.43 2.78 4.83
CA ASN A 9 30.79 3.64 3.84
C ASN A 9 29.65 2.92 3.08
N LYS A 10 29.26 1.70 3.49
CA LYS A 10 28.25 0.88 2.82
C LYS A 10 27.04 0.62 3.67
N LEU A 11 25.85 0.83 3.10
CA LEU A 11 24.56 0.52 3.71
C LEU A 11 23.85 -0.59 2.97
N LEU A 12 23.30 -1.56 3.71
CA LEU A 12 22.36 -2.53 3.16
C LEU A 12 20.94 -1.98 3.29
N LEU A 13 20.30 -1.74 2.16
CA LEU A 13 18.94 -1.23 2.03
C LEU A 13 18.02 -2.35 1.55
N THR A 14 16.85 -2.44 2.12
CA THR A 14 15.80 -3.33 1.62
C THR A 14 14.67 -2.50 1.03
N HIS A 15 14.28 -2.85 -0.19
CA HIS A 15 13.15 -2.24 -0.89
C HIS A 15 12.09 -3.28 -1.22
N SER A 16 10.83 -2.90 -1.11
CA SER A 16 9.67 -3.65 -1.59
C SER A 16 8.57 -2.66 -1.93
N SER A 17 7.67 -3.03 -2.85
CA SER A 17 6.42 -2.33 -3.12
C SER A 17 5.35 -3.35 -3.49
N LEU A 18 4.13 -2.93 -3.81
CA LEU A 18 3.05 -3.84 -4.21
C LEU A 18 3.43 -4.75 -5.41
N VAL A 19 4.37 -4.30 -6.26
CA VAL A 19 4.81 -5.06 -7.45
C VAL A 19 6.32 -5.31 -7.50
N ASN A 20 7.07 -4.86 -6.50
CA ASN A 20 8.50 -5.12 -6.41
C ASN A 20 8.77 -6.15 -5.31
N PRO A 21 9.16 -7.38 -5.65
CA PRO A 21 9.61 -8.35 -4.67
C PRO A 21 10.75 -7.80 -3.81
N ARG A 22 10.79 -8.23 -2.55
CA ARG A 22 11.79 -7.77 -1.61
C ARG A 22 13.20 -7.89 -2.20
N THR A 23 13.85 -6.76 -2.37
CA THR A 23 15.17 -6.62 -2.95
C THR A 23 16.14 -5.97 -1.96
N VAL A 24 17.33 -6.53 -1.83
CA VAL A 24 18.41 -5.99 -1.00
C VAL A 24 19.43 -5.33 -1.91
N TYR A 25 19.76 -4.09 -1.60
CA TYR A 25 20.78 -3.30 -2.25
C TYR A 25 21.91 -2.98 -1.27
N GLU A 26 23.12 -2.93 -1.77
CA GLU A 26 24.26 -2.28 -1.11
C GLU A 26 24.37 -0.87 -1.71
N PHE A 27 24.31 0.12 -0.87
CA PHE A 27 24.48 1.53 -1.23
C PHE A 27 25.84 1.99 -0.70
N ASP A 28 26.68 2.50 -1.59
CA ASP A 28 27.96 3.12 -1.25
C ASP A 28 27.72 4.62 -1.04
N MET A 29 28.01 5.10 0.19
CA MET A 29 27.74 6.47 0.59
C MET A 29 28.69 7.49 -0.02
N ASP A 30 29.90 7.08 -0.41
CA ASP A 30 30.90 7.96 -1.01
C ASP A 30 30.59 8.18 -2.49
N SER A 31 30.45 7.09 -3.24
CA SER A 31 30.14 7.16 -4.67
C SER A 31 28.66 7.38 -4.99
N GLN A 32 27.76 7.29 -3.98
CA GLN A 32 26.32 7.34 -4.13
C GLN A 32 25.74 6.32 -5.14
N THR A 33 26.43 5.20 -5.28
CA THR A 33 26.01 4.12 -6.16
C THR A 33 25.27 3.02 -5.43
N LYS A 34 24.36 2.35 -6.13
CA LYS A 34 23.52 1.28 -5.59
C LYS A 34 23.70 0.00 -6.42
N VAL A 35 24.07 -1.10 -5.76
CA VAL A 35 24.23 -2.42 -6.37
C VAL A 35 23.23 -3.39 -5.77
N MET A 36 22.48 -4.10 -6.62
CA MET A 36 21.56 -5.14 -6.18
C MET A 36 22.37 -6.36 -5.70
N LYS A 37 22.13 -6.79 -4.46
CA LYS A 37 22.76 -7.97 -3.85
C LYS A 37 21.86 -9.20 -3.85
N LYS A 38 20.55 -9.00 -3.67
CA LYS A 38 19.62 -10.11 -3.59
C LYS A 38 18.22 -9.64 -3.96
N ILE A 39 17.49 -10.47 -4.71
CA ILE A 39 16.06 -10.32 -4.95
C ILE A 39 15.34 -11.60 -4.54
N THR A 40 14.17 -11.49 -3.92
CA THR A 40 13.32 -12.64 -3.66
C THR A 40 12.69 -13.10 -4.97
N ALA A 41 13.13 -14.25 -5.46
CA ALA A 41 12.61 -14.80 -6.70
C ALA A 41 11.15 -15.24 -6.53
N VAL A 42 10.29 -14.89 -7.50
CA VAL A 42 8.89 -15.29 -7.57
C VAL A 42 8.67 -15.92 -8.94
N LYS A 43 8.40 -17.23 -8.94
CA LYS A 43 8.23 -18.00 -10.19
C LYS A 43 7.07 -17.44 -11.02
N GLY A 44 7.34 -17.16 -12.29
CA GLY A 44 6.34 -16.67 -13.24
C GLY A 44 5.98 -15.19 -13.10
N PHE A 45 6.53 -14.48 -12.11
CA PHE A 45 6.32 -13.05 -11.94
C PHE A 45 7.33 -12.25 -12.76
N VAL A 46 6.83 -11.26 -13.51
CA VAL A 46 7.63 -10.34 -14.31
C VAL A 46 7.18 -8.91 -13.99
N GLU A 47 7.95 -8.22 -13.15
CA GLU A 47 7.64 -6.89 -12.59
C GLU A 47 7.15 -5.88 -13.64
N LYS A 48 7.81 -5.80 -14.80
CA LYS A 48 7.47 -4.85 -15.87
C LYS A 48 6.04 -4.98 -16.42
N ASN A 49 5.36 -6.11 -16.14
CA ASN A 49 3.99 -6.35 -16.55
C ASN A 49 2.95 -5.68 -15.62
N TYR A 50 3.39 -5.10 -14.53
CA TYR A 50 2.51 -4.48 -13.54
C TYR A 50 2.85 -2.99 -13.39
N GLU A 51 1.92 -2.25 -12.85
CA GLU A 51 2.07 -0.84 -12.52
C GLU A 51 1.60 -0.56 -11.11
N THR A 52 2.23 0.42 -10.50
CA THR A 52 1.78 1.00 -9.23
C THR A 52 1.63 2.50 -9.36
N MET A 53 0.70 3.03 -8.59
CA MET A 53 0.53 4.46 -8.42
C MET A 53 0.03 4.77 -7.02
N GLN A 54 0.13 6.02 -6.61
CA GLN A 54 -0.48 6.53 -5.40
C GLN A 54 -1.41 7.68 -5.76
N ILE A 55 -2.60 7.67 -5.19
CA ILE A 55 -3.56 8.76 -5.29
C ILE A 55 -3.87 9.33 -3.91
N GLN A 56 -4.47 10.51 -3.87
CA GLN A 56 -4.96 11.15 -2.66
C GLN A 56 -6.48 11.23 -2.71
N VAL A 57 -7.13 10.64 -1.72
CA VAL A 57 -8.57 10.73 -1.53
C VAL A 57 -8.86 11.79 -0.48
N THR A 58 -9.79 12.69 -0.74
CA THR A 58 -10.23 13.67 0.26
C THR A 58 -11.29 13.02 1.14
N SER A 59 -11.03 12.94 2.44
CA SER A 59 -12.00 12.49 3.43
C SER A 59 -13.23 13.41 3.44
N ARG A 60 -14.36 12.90 3.89
CA ARG A 60 -15.61 13.66 4.05
C ARG A 60 -15.52 14.88 4.98
N ASP A 61 -14.44 15.00 5.76
CA ASP A 61 -14.13 16.22 6.51
C ASP A 61 -13.70 17.39 5.62
N GLY A 62 -13.48 17.16 4.32
CA GLY A 62 -13.14 18.15 3.30
C GLY A 62 -11.68 18.59 3.28
N VAL A 63 -10.88 18.20 4.26
CA VAL A 63 -9.48 18.69 4.39
C VAL A 63 -8.45 17.57 4.41
N THR A 64 -8.75 16.44 5.05
CA THR A 64 -7.80 15.32 5.20
C THR A 64 -7.59 14.61 3.87
N LYS A 65 -6.31 14.42 3.50
CA LYS A 65 -5.92 13.67 2.31
C LYS A 65 -5.44 12.29 2.72
N ILE A 66 -6.14 11.26 2.25
CA ILE A 66 -5.88 9.86 2.55
C ILE A 66 -5.09 9.29 1.38
N PRO A 67 -3.82 8.87 1.58
CA PRO A 67 -3.07 8.21 0.52
C PRO A 67 -3.67 6.83 0.23
N VAL A 68 -3.75 6.46 -1.04
CA VAL A 68 -4.16 5.13 -1.48
C VAL A 68 -3.13 4.61 -2.48
N SER A 69 -2.46 3.51 -2.14
CA SER A 69 -1.52 2.83 -3.03
C SER A 69 -2.26 1.82 -3.89
N ILE A 70 -2.05 1.85 -5.20
CA ILE A 70 -2.77 1.03 -6.16
C ILE A 70 -1.78 0.22 -6.99
N ALA A 71 -2.12 -1.05 -7.26
CA ALA A 71 -1.38 -1.91 -8.19
C ALA A 71 -2.34 -2.61 -9.15
N TYR A 72 -1.91 -2.79 -10.39
CA TYR A 72 -2.66 -3.51 -11.41
C TYR A 72 -1.73 -4.11 -12.49
N LYS A 73 -2.24 -5.10 -13.22
CA LYS A 73 -1.52 -5.66 -14.38
C LYS A 73 -1.83 -4.85 -15.65
N LYS A 74 -0.77 -4.45 -16.37
CA LYS A 74 -0.87 -3.72 -17.65
C LYS A 74 -1.75 -4.47 -18.65
N GLY A 75 -2.66 -3.72 -19.29
CA GLY A 75 -3.58 -4.29 -20.30
C GLY A 75 -4.67 -5.21 -19.76
N LYS A 76 -4.76 -5.40 -18.42
CA LYS A 76 -5.82 -6.21 -17.80
C LYS A 76 -6.84 -5.40 -17.02
N ARG A 77 -6.48 -4.19 -16.58
CA ARG A 77 -7.40 -3.30 -15.87
C ARG A 77 -8.56 -2.90 -16.78
N GLN A 78 -9.77 -3.02 -16.28
CA GLN A 78 -11.00 -2.57 -16.93
C GLN A 78 -11.56 -1.35 -16.18
N ARG A 79 -12.30 -0.50 -16.90
CA ARG A 79 -13.09 0.55 -16.26
C ARG A 79 -14.20 -0.10 -15.44
N GLN A 80 -14.39 0.35 -14.19
CA GLN A 80 -15.34 -0.25 -13.23
C GLN A 80 -15.10 -1.76 -13.04
N GLY A 81 -13.84 -2.21 -13.19
CA GLY A 81 -13.45 -3.60 -13.06
C GLY A 81 -13.30 -4.04 -11.60
N PRO A 82 -12.96 -5.32 -11.38
CA PRO A 82 -12.81 -5.84 -10.04
C PRO A 82 -11.65 -5.17 -9.30
N LEU A 83 -11.90 -4.78 -8.06
CA LEU A 83 -10.93 -4.14 -7.18
C LEU A 83 -11.05 -4.71 -5.76
N LEU A 84 -9.91 -5.03 -5.15
CA LEU A 84 -9.80 -5.37 -3.75
C LEU A 84 -9.20 -4.18 -3.00
N LEU A 85 -10.00 -3.58 -2.11
CA LEU A 85 -9.57 -2.48 -1.24
C LEU A 85 -9.21 -3.05 0.14
N GLU A 86 -7.98 -2.82 0.58
CA GLU A 86 -7.47 -3.25 1.87
C GLU A 86 -7.25 -2.06 2.80
N GLY A 87 -7.48 -2.27 4.09
CA GLY A 87 -7.25 -1.28 5.12
C GLY A 87 -6.92 -1.91 6.47
N TYR A 88 -6.30 -1.12 7.36
CA TYR A 88 -6.01 -1.53 8.74
C TYR A 88 -6.41 -0.45 9.76
N GLY A 89 -5.73 0.67 9.79
CA GLY A 89 -6.10 1.89 10.51
C GLY A 89 -6.16 1.75 12.03
N SER A 90 -5.23 1.04 12.65
CA SER A 90 -5.24 0.82 14.09
C SER A 90 -3.84 0.79 14.69
N TYR A 91 -3.75 1.14 15.97
CA TYR A 91 -2.55 1.03 16.83
C TYR A 91 -1.32 1.79 16.33
N GLY A 92 -1.49 2.76 15.43
CA GLY A 92 -0.36 3.46 14.81
C GLY A 92 0.53 2.56 13.95
N ILE A 93 0.02 1.41 13.52
CA ILE A 93 0.74 0.47 12.65
C ILE A 93 0.50 0.88 11.20
N SER A 94 1.59 1.13 10.47
CA SER A 94 1.52 1.40 9.04
C SER A 94 1.23 0.13 8.25
N ASN A 95 0.26 0.21 7.36
CA ASN A 95 0.00 -0.83 6.36
C ASN A 95 0.83 -0.53 5.10
N ASP A 96 2.14 -0.82 5.20
CA ASP A 96 3.07 -0.51 4.13
C ASP A 96 2.76 -1.31 2.86
N PRO A 97 2.80 -0.69 1.66
CA PRO A 97 2.50 -1.35 0.40
C PRO A 97 3.64 -2.29 -0.01
N ALA A 98 3.79 -3.41 0.70
CA ALA A 98 4.80 -4.42 0.46
C ALA A 98 4.33 -5.48 -0.56
N PHE A 99 5.29 -6.15 -1.20
CA PHE A 99 5.01 -7.24 -2.14
C PHE A 99 4.42 -8.45 -1.42
N ASP A 100 3.24 -8.86 -1.85
CA ASP A 100 2.63 -10.13 -1.47
C ASP A 100 2.40 -11.00 -2.71
N ARG A 101 3.07 -12.16 -2.74
CA ARG A 101 2.92 -13.13 -3.83
C ARG A 101 1.49 -13.68 -3.95
N SER A 102 0.71 -13.65 -2.87
CA SER A 102 -0.66 -14.18 -2.86
C SER A 102 -1.63 -13.35 -3.69
N VAL A 103 -1.34 -12.05 -3.91
CA VAL A 103 -2.18 -11.18 -4.74
C VAL A 103 -1.83 -11.24 -6.23
N VAL A 104 -0.67 -11.80 -6.60
CA VAL A 104 -0.25 -11.90 -8.01
C VAL A 104 -1.30 -12.63 -8.88
N PRO A 105 -1.89 -13.76 -8.46
CA PRO A 105 -2.95 -14.41 -9.23
C PRO A 105 -4.21 -13.56 -9.42
N LEU A 106 -4.50 -12.64 -8.50
CA LEU A 106 -5.61 -11.68 -8.64
C LEU A 106 -5.26 -10.62 -9.68
N LEU A 107 -4.07 -10.02 -9.58
CA LEU A 107 -3.56 -9.06 -10.57
C LEU A 107 -3.56 -9.67 -11.96
N ASP A 108 -3.15 -10.93 -12.11
CA ASP A 108 -3.12 -11.65 -13.39
C ASP A 108 -4.51 -11.85 -14.00
N ARG A 109 -5.54 -11.89 -13.18
CA ARG A 109 -6.95 -11.97 -13.59
C ARG A 109 -7.59 -10.61 -13.84
N GLY A 110 -6.85 -9.53 -13.66
CA GLY A 110 -7.32 -8.15 -13.89
C GLY A 110 -7.94 -7.49 -12.66
N VAL A 111 -7.83 -8.11 -11.47
CA VAL A 111 -8.20 -7.45 -10.22
C VAL A 111 -7.18 -6.36 -9.89
N THR A 112 -7.67 -5.17 -9.61
CA THR A 112 -6.84 -4.09 -9.06
C THR A 112 -6.71 -4.27 -7.54
N ILE A 113 -5.52 -4.08 -7.00
CA ILE A 113 -5.28 -4.08 -5.55
C ILE A 113 -5.08 -2.64 -5.10
N ALA A 114 -5.81 -2.22 -4.09
CA ALA A 114 -5.69 -0.89 -3.48
C ALA A 114 -5.49 -1.01 -1.97
N VAL A 115 -4.55 -0.26 -1.42
CA VAL A 115 -4.28 -0.19 0.02
C VAL A 115 -4.56 1.23 0.48
N ALA A 116 -5.55 1.40 1.35
CA ALA A 116 -5.92 2.68 1.92
C ALA A 116 -5.13 2.93 3.22
N HIS A 117 -4.38 4.04 3.25
CA HIS A 117 -3.55 4.45 4.39
C HIS A 117 -4.35 5.36 5.32
N ILE A 118 -5.38 4.79 5.94
CA ILE A 118 -6.42 5.49 6.70
C ILE A 118 -5.96 5.92 8.09
N ARG A 119 -6.62 6.94 8.65
CA ARG A 119 -6.37 7.40 10.02
C ARG A 119 -6.54 6.26 11.03
N GLY A 120 -5.66 6.26 12.04
CA GLY A 120 -5.52 5.18 13.01
C GLY A 120 -4.30 4.30 12.76
N GLY A 121 -3.74 4.30 11.55
CA GLY A 121 -2.41 3.79 11.24
C GLY A 121 -1.29 4.78 11.59
N GLY A 122 -0.06 4.44 11.22
CA GLY A 122 1.15 5.26 11.44
C GLY A 122 1.72 5.92 10.19
N GLU A 123 1.06 5.79 9.04
CA GLU A 123 1.59 6.12 7.72
C GLU A 123 1.97 7.60 7.58
N LEU A 124 1.22 8.50 8.21
CA LEU A 124 1.50 9.94 8.24
C LEU A 124 2.02 10.40 9.61
N GLY A 125 2.64 9.49 10.37
CA GLY A 125 3.24 9.76 11.67
C GLY A 125 2.28 9.57 12.85
N ARG A 126 2.78 9.86 14.09
CA ARG A 126 2.04 9.60 15.34
C ARG A 126 0.71 10.34 15.42
N TYR A 127 0.63 11.55 14.89
CA TYR A 127 -0.60 12.36 14.82
C TYR A 127 -1.76 11.61 14.14
N TRP A 128 -1.45 10.83 13.06
CA TRP A 128 -2.41 10.06 12.28
C TRP A 128 -3.15 9.01 13.11
N TYR A 129 -2.50 8.51 14.15
CA TYR A 129 -3.09 7.59 15.12
C TYR A 129 -3.55 8.31 16.39
N GLU A 130 -2.62 9.00 17.08
CA GLU A 130 -2.85 9.44 18.45
C GLU A 130 -3.94 10.50 18.54
N GLU A 131 -4.04 11.39 17.56
CA GLU A 131 -5.01 12.48 17.57
C GLU A 131 -6.16 12.26 16.61
N GLN A 132 -5.91 11.62 15.45
CA GLN A 132 -6.90 11.52 14.38
C GLN A 132 -7.60 10.15 14.27
N GLY A 133 -7.08 9.09 14.90
CA GLY A 133 -7.54 7.73 14.62
C GLY A 133 -7.78 6.82 15.82
N LYS A 134 -7.77 7.33 17.08
CA LYS A 134 -8.09 6.52 18.26
C LYS A 134 -9.16 7.15 19.16
N TYR A 135 -9.69 6.37 20.07
CA TYR A 135 -10.71 6.76 21.03
C TYR A 135 -11.90 7.49 20.38
N LEU A 136 -12.18 8.71 20.77
CA LEU A 136 -13.30 9.49 20.25
C LEU A 136 -13.19 9.82 18.77
N ASN A 137 -11.97 9.79 18.22
CA ASN A 137 -11.70 10.04 16.80
C ASN A 137 -11.60 8.75 15.97
N LYS A 138 -11.85 7.57 16.57
CA LYS A 138 -11.80 6.28 15.86
C LYS A 138 -12.76 6.20 14.69
N ILE A 139 -13.85 6.92 14.71
CA ILE A 139 -14.81 7.01 13.60
C ILE A 139 -14.16 7.47 12.30
N ASN A 140 -13.09 8.28 12.37
CA ASN A 140 -12.36 8.73 11.20
C ASN A 140 -11.76 7.57 10.40
N THR A 141 -11.29 6.51 11.08
CA THR A 141 -10.76 5.31 10.43
C THR A 141 -11.80 4.68 9.48
N PHE A 142 -13.03 4.54 9.95
CA PHE A 142 -14.12 3.94 9.17
C PHE A 142 -14.57 4.87 8.04
N ASN A 143 -14.72 6.16 8.35
CA ASN A 143 -15.10 7.16 7.36
C ASN A 143 -14.06 7.22 6.22
N ASP A 144 -12.77 7.25 6.56
CA ASP A 144 -11.69 7.28 5.57
C ASP A 144 -11.73 6.05 4.65
N PHE A 145 -12.01 4.87 5.21
CA PHE A 145 -12.09 3.64 4.40
C PHE A 145 -13.28 3.66 3.45
N ILE A 146 -14.44 4.10 3.93
CA ILE A 146 -15.65 4.29 3.12
C ILE A 146 -15.38 5.32 2.01
N ASP A 147 -14.83 6.48 2.37
CA ASP A 147 -14.52 7.56 1.41
C ASP A 147 -13.56 7.09 0.30
N CYS A 148 -12.58 6.23 0.66
CA CYS A 148 -11.69 5.63 -0.34
C CYS A 148 -12.46 4.72 -1.31
N GLY A 149 -13.34 3.87 -0.82
CA GLY A 149 -14.17 2.99 -1.65
C GLY A 149 -15.09 3.77 -2.57
N GLU A 150 -15.83 4.75 -2.02
CA GLU A 150 -16.73 5.62 -2.79
C GLU A 150 -15.99 6.43 -3.85
N TYR A 151 -14.84 6.99 -3.51
CA TYR A 151 -14.01 7.74 -4.45
C TYR A 151 -13.52 6.86 -5.61
N LEU A 152 -13.04 5.65 -5.32
CA LEU A 152 -12.58 4.70 -6.35
C LEU A 152 -13.71 4.29 -7.30
N CYS A 153 -14.94 4.16 -6.80
CA CYS A 153 -16.14 3.97 -7.62
C CYS A 153 -16.42 5.20 -8.48
N ALA A 154 -16.43 6.39 -7.89
CA ALA A 154 -16.75 7.64 -8.58
C ALA A 154 -15.80 7.95 -9.75
N ILE A 155 -14.50 7.67 -9.59
CA ILE A 155 -13.51 7.88 -10.65
C ILE A 155 -13.38 6.68 -11.61
N GLY A 156 -14.21 5.65 -11.46
CA GLY A 156 -14.32 4.51 -12.39
C GLY A 156 -13.20 3.48 -12.30
N TRP A 157 -12.53 3.38 -11.14
CA TRP A 157 -11.61 2.27 -10.88
C TRP A 157 -12.35 0.97 -10.62
N THR A 158 -13.51 1.05 -9.99
CA THR A 158 -14.40 -0.07 -9.67
C THR A 158 -15.85 0.39 -9.69
N SER A 159 -16.77 -0.49 -9.31
CA SER A 159 -18.17 -0.17 -9.05
C SER A 159 -18.63 -0.86 -7.76
N PRO A 160 -19.80 -0.51 -7.19
CA PRO A 160 -20.31 -1.20 -6.01
C PRO A 160 -20.43 -2.73 -6.19
N GLU A 161 -20.69 -3.19 -7.41
CA GLU A 161 -20.87 -4.61 -7.75
C GLU A 161 -19.53 -5.35 -7.91
N THR A 162 -18.43 -4.62 -8.14
CA THR A 162 -17.10 -5.18 -8.41
C THR A 162 -16.05 -4.82 -7.37
N LEU A 163 -16.42 -4.00 -6.37
CA LEU A 163 -15.59 -3.69 -5.22
C LEU A 163 -15.66 -4.81 -4.17
N ALA A 164 -14.52 -5.35 -3.82
CA ALA A 164 -14.35 -6.20 -2.65
C ALA A 164 -13.50 -5.46 -1.61
N ILE A 165 -13.72 -5.74 -0.34
CA ILE A 165 -12.94 -5.18 0.77
C ILE A 165 -12.26 -6.29 1.55
N SER A 166 -11.11 -5.98 2.14
CA SER A 166 -10.35 -6.90 2.99
C SER A 166 -9.76 -6.16 4.18
N GLY A 167 -9.83 -6.80 5.32
CA GLY A 167 -9.23 -6.33 6.56
C GLY A 167 -8.92 -7.48 7.49
N ARG A 168 -7.82 -7.41 8.21
CA ARG A 168 -7.36 -8.46 9.13
C ARG A 168 -7.24 -7.91 10.54
N SER A 169 -7.54 -8.73 11.55
CA SER A 169 -7.45 -8.35 12.98
C SER A 169 -8.28 -7.09 13.23
N ALA A 170 -7.70 -6.01 13.75
CA ALA A 170 -8.38 -4.73 13.92
C ALA A 170 -8.91 -4.14 12.61
N GLY A 171 -8.26 -4.39 11.48
CA GLY A 171 -8.77 -4.05 10.15
C GLY A 171 -10.02 -4.82 9.75
N GLY A 172 -10.34 -5.92 10.42
CA GLY A 172 -11.59 -6.67 10.23
C GLY A 172 -12.85 -5.95 10.75
N LEU A 173 -12.68 -4.82 11.43
CA LEU A 173 -13.79 -3.94 11.83
C LEU A 173 -14.25 -3.00 10.70
N LEU A 174 -13.43 -2.84 9.65
CA LEU A 174 -13.76 -1.99 8.50
C LEU A 174 -14.86 -2.64 7.66
#